data_ad637de2503d0eec4069728b9447ed27
#
_entry.id   ad637de2503d0eec4069728b9447ed27
#
_cell.length_a   1.000
_cell.length_b   1.000
_cell.length_c   1.000
_cell.angle_alpha   90.00
_cell.angle_beta   90.00
_cell.angle_gamma   90.00
#
_symmetry.space_group_name_H-M   'P 1'
#
loop_
_entity.id
_entity.type
_entity.pdbx_description
1 polymer ?
#
loop_
_entity_poly.entity_id
_entity_poly.type
_entity_poly.pdbx_seq_one_letter_code
_entity_poly.pdbx_strand_id
1 'polypeptide(L)'
;MINIQNKNPIAVLKETRKLKGYINQKLLTIFFVCLLGIILIIGFRDKFLTQYEVEVTKAILYPDDGDGLSDGNLSLTKEGSLLFQASGWIEPDPFPIRVTSLYSGVVKEVHVLEGQQIKKGEVIATLIDEDARLVLAEMNAKHSQSIAEEAIIEADLELANAGLEAALSKVSKDEALLQENNDTVDRMSSLPKGAVSEQAFYQAKLGLKRQRAELSSSNSEVSQQRALIKKLRETLVAQTKKTEIFSVQKQKAELDLKRTKITSPINGIILRLLAKPGSRIMLDMDDKDAAAAAILYEGGKLQARIDVPLSEAAKINLGQMVEITSSILPEKVFRGKISRILGEADLQRNTLQVKVSLIDTHPRLRPEMLCRAKFLGMSSHNKEGSSQFKIFINKNLFKIGSEDSNSEKELWVISNNGKTCEKRRVSIGGTIRGKYISVTQGLLAGETIILNPPEALENGDRVEITKIK
;
A
#
# COMPACT_ATOMS: atom_id res chain seq x y z
N MET A 1 14.91 -7.26 -70.25
CA MET A 1 15.75 -8.15 -71.10
C MET A 1 16.78 -8.77 -70.20
N ILE A 2 16.82 -9.99 -70.19
CA ILE A 2 17.71 -11.12 -69.92
C ILE A 2 17.14 -12.04 -68.87
N ASN A 3 16.67 -13.09 -69.42
CA ASN A 3 16.16 -14.37 -68.99
C ASN A 3 17.32 -15.21 -68.39
N ILE A 4 17.20 -15.79 -67.22
CA ILE A 4 17.99 -16.94 -66.85
C ILE A 4 17.08 -17.99 -66.19
N GLN A 5 17.03 -19.08 -66.93
CA GLN A 5 16.27 -20.28 -66.70
C GLN A 5 16.75 -21.05 -65.47
N ASN A 6 15.77 -21.57 -64.82
CA ASN A 6 15.58 -22.81 -64.08
C ASN A 6 16.62 -23.93 -64.41
N LYS A 7 17.40 -24.42 -63.40
CA LYS A 7 18.02 -25.74 -63.43
C LYS A 7 17.72 -26.48 -62.14
N ASN A 8 16.99 -27.58 -62.34
CA ASN A 8 16.63 -28.58 -61.34
C ASN A 8 17.80 -29.15 -60.56
N PRO A 9 17.73 -29.28 -59.20
CA PRO A 9 18.79 -29.87 -58.39
C PRO A 9 18.71 -31.43 -58.23
N ILE A 10 18.06 -32.16 -59.16
CA ILE A 10 17.87 -33.63 -59.04
C ILE A 10 18.91 -34.46 -59.85
N ALA A 11 19.85 -33.82 -60.48
CA ALA A 11 20.80 -34.55 -61.36
C ALA A 11 22.20 -34.83 -60.78
N VAL A 12 22.46 -34.51 -59.51
CA VAL A 12 23.83 -34.69 -58.90
C VAL A 12 23.92 -35.85 -57.87
N LEU A 13 22.88 -36.64 -57.69
CA LEU A 13 22.91 -37.78 -56.78
C LEU A 13 22.93 -39.14 -57.44
N LYS A 14 23.65 -39.30 -58.58
CA LYS A 14 23.78 -40.60 -59.25
C LYS A 14 25.23 -40.97 -59.59
N GLU A 15 26.17 -40.71 -58.67
CA GLU A 15 27.51 -41.35 -58.74
C GLU A 15 28.17 -41.40 -57.38
N THR A 16 27.69 -42.27 -56.51
CA THR A 16 28.56 -42.85 -55.46
C THR A 16 28.52 -44.34 -55.51
N ARG A 17 29.62 -44.86 -55.96
CA ARG A 17 29.97 -46.28 -56.12
C ARG A 17 29.59 -47.11 -54.90
N LYS A 18 29.00 -48.25 -55.16
CA LYS A 18 28.87 -49.39 -54.26
C LYS A 18 30.22 -49.81 -53.64
N LEU A 19 30.39 -49.52 -52.35
CA LEU A 19 31.28 -50.27 -51.48
C LEU A 19 30.41 -51.28 -50.71
N LYS A 20 30.33 -52.50 -51.16
CA LYS A 20 29.84 -53.62 -50.41
C LYS A 20 30.89 -53.99 -49.35
N GLY A 21 30.78 -53.39 -48.17
CA GLY A 21 31.38 -53.91 -46.97
C GLY A 21 30.40 -54.85 -46.28
N TYR A 22 30.70 -56.08 -46.24
CA TYR A 22 29.97 -57.16 -45.56
C TYR A 22 30.17 -56.94 -44.04
N ILE A 23 29.35 -56.06 -43.42
CA ILE A 23 29.32 -55.93 -41.97
C ILE A 23 28.53 -57.12 -41.45
N ASN A 24 29.23 -57.98 -40.76
CA ASN A 24 28.68 -59.20 -40.16
C ASN A 24 27.51 -58.78 -39.22
N GLN A 25 26.30 -59.17 -39.56
CA GLN A 25 25.06 -58.75 -38.88
C GLN A 25 25.10 -59.04 -37.36
N LYS A 26 25.90 -60.06 -36.96
CA LYS A 26 26.17 -60.39 -35.57
C LYS A 26 27.04 -59.34 -34.84
N LEU A 27 27.96 -58.69 -35.54
CA LEU A 27 28.82 -57.65 -34.97
C LEU A 27 28.04 -56.35 -34.76
N LEU A 28 27.08 -56.03 -35.63
CA LEU A 28 26.19 -54.87 -35.51
C LEU A 28 25.21 -55.02 -34.33
N THR A 29 24.67 -56.24 -34.13
CA THR A 29 23.78 -56.49 -32.98
C THR A 29 24.54 -56.48 -31.67
N ILE A 30 25.79 -57.00 -31.61
CA ILE A 30 26.63 -56.86 -30.39
C ILE A 30 26.95 -55.40 -30.08
N PHE A 31 27.28 -54.57 -31.10
CA PHE A 31 27.52 -53.16 -30.91
C PHE A 31 26.29 -52.42 -30.37
N PHE A 32 25.09 -52.71 -30.90
CA PHE A 32 23.85 -52.12 -30.43
C PHE A 32 23.49 -52.55 -28.99
N VAL A 33 23.74 -53.80 -28.62
CA VAL A 33 23.51 -54.30 -27.27
C VAL A 33 24.50 -53.68 -26.28
N CYS A 34 25.78 -53.52 -26.66
CA CYS A 34 26.77 -52.83 -25.84
C CYS A 34 26.44 -51.31 -25.69
N LEU A 35 26.00 -50.65 -26.76
CA LEU A 35 25.59 -49.25 -26.73
C LEU A 35 24.36 -49.07 -25.83
N LEU A 36 23.37 -49.97 -25.96
CA LEU A 36 22.18 -49.95 -25.08
C LEU A 36 22.54 -50.17 -23.61
N GLY A 37 23.49 -51.11 -23.35
CA GLY A 37 24.04 -51.38 -22.03
C GLY A 37 24.75 -50.16 -21.44
N ILE A 38 25.54 -49.43 -22.24
CA ILE A 38 26.21 -48.18 -21.82
C ILE A 38 25.20 -47.07 -21.54
N ILE A 39 24.17 -46.91 -22.37
CA ILE A 39 23.09 -45.96 -22.18
C ILE A 39 22.29 -46.27 -20.89
N LEU A 40 22.01 -47.58 -20.64
CA LEU A 40 21.37 -48.01 -19.40
C LEU A 40 22.26 -47.77 -18.17
N ILE A 41 23.56 -48.03 -18.24
CA ILE A 41 24.51 -47.79 -17.16
C ILE A 41 24.61 -46.27 -16.87
N ILE A 42 24.63 -45.41 -17.92
CA ILE A 42 24.65 -43.96 -17.77
C ILE A 42 23.30 -43.45 -17.24
N GLY A 43 22.17 -43.98 -17.72
CA GLY A 43 20.82 -43.58 -17.27
C GLY A 43 20.45 -44.06 -15.87
N PHE A 44 21.03 -45.16 -15.40
CA PHE A 44 20.81 -45.71 -14.05
C PHE A 44 21.89 -45.30 -13.04
N ARG A 45 22.94 -44.60 -13.46
CA ARG A 45 24.04 -44.14 -12.59
C ARG A 45 23.56 -43.34 -11.39
N ASP A 46 22.53 -42.52 -11.57
CA ASP A 46 21.95 -41.70 -10.49
C ASP A 46 21.12 -42.52 -9.49
N LYS A 47 20.74 -43.78 -9.81
CA LYS A 47 19.93 -44.64 -8.94
C LYS A 47 20.77 -45.58 -8.05
N PHE A 48 22.08 -45.70 -8.34
CA PHE A 48 23.03 -46.51 -7.56
C PHE A 48 23.88 -45.71 -6.56
N LEU A 49 23.74 -44.37 -6.55
CA LEU A 49 24.38 -43.53 -5.54
C LEU A 49 23.49 -43.51 -4.31
N THR A 50 23.98 -44.00 -3.21
CA THR A 50 23.32 -43.91 -1.90
C THR A 50 23.01 -42.47 -1.61
N GLN A 51 21.75 -42.15 -1.46
CA GLN A 51 21.25 -40.80 -1.12
C GLN A 51 20.82 -40.85 0.34
N TYR A 52 21.40 -39.96 1.17
CA TYR A 52 21.08 -39.93 2.56
C TYR A 52 19.97 -38.90 2.80
N GLU A 53 18.89 -39.32 3.46
CA GLU A 53 17.84 -38.41 3.93
C GLU A 53 18.31 -37.66 5.17
N VAL A 54 18.25 -36.31 5.12
CA VAL A 54 18.76 -35.49 6.22
C VAL A 54 17.77 -34.39 6.62
N GLU A 55 17.67 -34.16 7.92
CA GLU A 55 17.02 -32.97 8.47
C GLU A 55 18.02 -31.81 8.52
N VAL A 56 17.58 -30.62 8.16
CA VAL A 56 18.45 -29.45 8.07
C VAL A 56 17.93 -28.25 8.86
N THR A 57 18.83 -27.36 9.21
CA THR A 57 18.55 -26.05 9.79
C THR A 57 19.35 -24.97 9.06
N LYS A 58 18.90 -23.73 9.11
CA LYS A 58 19.61 -22.59 8.51
C LYS A 58 20.41 -21.81 9.55
N ALA A 59 21.57 -21.31 9.11
CA ALA A 59 22.31 -20.33 9.85
C ALA A 59 21.58 -18.99 9.84
N ILE A 60 21.24 -18.42 11.00
CA ILE A 60 20.40 -17.24 11.15
C ILE A 60 21.27 -16.05 11.57
N LEU A 61 20.97 -14.86 11.02
CA LEU A 61 21.59 -13.61 11.44
C LEU A 61 20.75 -12.95 12.53
N TYR A 62 21.40 -12.63 13.66
CA TYR A 62 20.82 -11.83 14.72
C TYR A 62 21.68 -10.59 15.01
N PRO A 63 21.07 -9.45 15.33
CA PRO A 63 21.80 -8.30 15.82
C PRO A 63 22.45 -8.63 17.16
N ASP A 64 23.71 -8.23 17.35
CA ASP A 64 24.44 -8.39 18.61
C ASP A 64 24.11 -7.21 19.54
N ASP A 65 23.20 -7.42 20.49
CA ASP A 65 22.91 -6.44 21.55
C ASP A 65 23.95 -6.60 22.66
N GLY A 66 25.13 -6.17 22.37
CA GLY A 66 26.33 -6.09 23.19
C GLY A 66 26.24 -6.37 24.68
N ASP A 67 26.22 -7.64 25.07
CA ASP A 67 26.63 -8.09 26.42
C ASP A 67 27.62 -9.25 26.28
N GLY A 68 28.87 -8.97 26.51
CA GLY A 68 29.90 -10.02 26.56
C GLY A 68 31.28 -9.56 26.08
N LEU A 69 32.14 -9.27 27.00
CA LEU A 69 33.58 -9.10 26.84
C LEU A 69 34.18 -10.21 25.96
N SER A 70 34.80 -9.87 24.84
CA SER A 70 35.83 -10.71 24.24
C SER A 70 36.89 -9.85 23.57
N ASP A 71 38.09 -9.90 24.16
CA ASP A 71 39.34 -9.50 23.53
C ASP A 71 39.56 -10.28 22.22
N GLY A 72 39.36 -9.62 21.10
CA GLY A 72 39.75 -10.13 19.82
C GLY A 72 40.33 -8.96 19.02
N ASN A 73 41.61 -9.03 18.68
CA ASN A 73 42.36 -8.09 17.87
C ASN A 73 41.57 -7.57 16.68
N LEU A 74 40.78 -6.53 16.88
CA LEU A 74 40.22 -5.70 15.82
C LEU A 74 41.35 -4.76 15.39
N SER A 75 41.89 -5.01 14.23
CA SER A 75 42.74 -4.08 13.51
C SER A 75 42.06 -2.72 13.50
N LEU A 76 42.55 -1.78 14.28
CA LEU A 76 42.12 -0.39 14.35
C LEU A 76 42.31 0.24 12.98
N THR A 77 41.25 0.25 12.16
CA THR A 77 41.25 1.04 10.94
C THR A 77 41.27 2.50 11.32
N LYS A 78 42.29 3.22 10.86
CA LYS A 78 42.42 4.68 11.02
C LYS A 78 41.13 5.36 10.54
N GLU A 79 40.65 6.34 11.30
CA GLU A 79 39.52 7.18 10.93
C GLU A 79 39.72 7.72 9.50
N GLY A 80 38.72 7.52 8.61
CA GLY A 80 38.81 7.90 7.21
C GLY A 80 39.57 6.91 6.31
N SER A 81 40.06 5.74 6.80
CA SER A 81 40.61 4.71 5.91
C SER A 81 39.53 4.11 5.02
N LEU A 82 39.85 3.95 3.72
CA LEU A 82 38.98 3.29 2.77
C LEU A 82 38.84 1.82 3.13
N LEU A 83 37.59 1.39 3.42
CA LEU A 83 37.28 -0.02 3.66
C LEU A 83 37.06 -0.77 2.35
N PHE A 84 36.16 -0.27 1.52
CA PHE A 84 35.83 -0.82 0.19
C PHE A 84 35.08 0.22 -0.64
N GLN A 85 34.83 -0.13 -1.90
CA GLN A 85 34.03 0.68 -2.83
C GLN A 85 32.91 -0.16 -3.41
N ALA A 86 31.75 0.47 -3.62
CA ALA A 86 30.60 -0.15 -4.29
C ALA A 86 29.94 0.85 -5.24
N SER A 87 29.28 0.32 -6.25
CA SER A 87 28.54 1.11 -7.23
C SER A 87 27.07 1.25 -6.81
N GLY A 88 26.44 2.31 -7.30
CA GLY A 88 25.03 2.54 -7.03
C GLY A 88 24.46 3.65 -7.91
N TRP A 89 23.27 4.08 -7.58
CA TRP A 89 22.54 5.12 -8.30
C TRP A 89 22.03 6.18 -7.33
N ILE A 90 22.01 7.41 -7.81
CA ILE A 90 21.36 8.51 -7.10
C ILE A 90 19.86 8.34 -7.26
N GLU A 91 19.11 8.51 -6.19
CA GLU A 91 17.65 8.46 -6.19
C GLU A 91 17.06 9.54 -5.28
N PRO A 92 15.77 9.87 -5.39
CA PRO A 92 15.10 10.78 -4.46
C PRO A 92 15.14 10.28 -3.01
N ASP A 93 15.28 11.19 -2.05
CA ASP A 93 15.20 10.90 -0.61
C ASP A 93 13.84 11.38 -0.06
N PRO A 94 13.01 10.53 0.57
CA PRO A 94 13.21 9.08 0.78
C PRO A 94 12.77 8.23 -0.43
N PHE A 95 11.92 8.75 -1.31
CA PHE A 95 11.40 8.08 -2.52
C PHE A 95 10.78 9.09 -3.48
N PRO A 96 10.64 8.76 -4.77
CA PRO A 96 9.90 9.59 -5.72
C PRO A 96 8.39 9.59 -5.39
N ILE A 97 7.76 10.75 -5.54
CA ILE A 97 6.35 10.94 -5.25
C ILE A 97 5.56 10.81 -6.54
N ARG A 98 4.61 9.90 -6.57
CA ARG A 98 3.65 9.77 -7.67
C ARG A 98 2.50 10.72 -7.46
N VAL A 99 2.20 11.52 -8.47
CA VAL A 99 0.99 12.33 -8.54
C VAL A 99 -0.05 11.56 -9.31
N THR A 100 -1.02 11.03 -8.59
CA THR A 100 -2.13 10.28 -9.17
C THR A 100 -3.34 11.19 -9.34
N SER A 101 -4.10 10.98 -10.41
CA SER A 101 -5.42 11.58 -10.55
C SER A 101 -6.36 10.94 -9.52
N LEU A 102 -7.29 11.74 -9.02
CA LEU A 102 -8.40 11.28 -8.17
C LEU A 102 -9.72 11.22 -8.96
N TYR A 103 -9.64 11.45 -10.29
CA TYR A 103 -10.77 11.40 -11.21
C TYR A 103 -10.35 10.71 -12.49
N SER A 104 -11.18 9.81 -13.01
CA SER A 104 -10.96 9.14 -14.29
C SER A 104 -11.39 10.04 -15.43
N GLY A 105 -10.58 10.14 -16.47
CA GLY A 105 -10.91 10.99 -17.60
C GLY A 105 -9.82 11.02 -18.67
N VAL A 106 -10.06 11.79 -19.73
CA VAL A 106 -9.08 12.03 -20.79
C VAL A 106 -8.32 13.33 -20.48
N VAL A 107 -7.01 13.29 -20.64
CA VAL A 107 -6.15 14.47 -20.46
C VAL A 107 -6.41 15.46 -21.59
N LYS A 108 -6.85 16.67 -21.22
CA LYS A 108 -7.06 17.77 -22.15
C LYS A 108 -5.74 18.45 -22.48
N GLU A 109 -5.03 18.90 -21.44
CA GLU A 109 -3.79 19.66 -21.54
C GLU A 109 -2.82 19.28 -20.44
N VAL A 110 -1.55 19.41 -20.74
CA VAL A 110 -0.44 19.24 -19.78
C VAL A 110 0.30 20.57 -19.72
N HIS A 111 0.51 21.10 -18.51
CA HIS A 111 1.02 22.45 -18.27
C HIS A 111 2.49 22.50 -17.91
N VAL A 112 3.14 21.34 -17.77
CA VAL A 112 4.50 21.21 -17.24
C VAL A 112 5.33 20.27 -18.12
N LEU A 113 6.64 20.37 -17.99
CA LEU A 113 7.61 19.53 -18.69
C LEU A 113 8.49 18.74 -17.72
N GLU A 114 9.07 17.63 -18.20
CA GLU A 114 10.06 16.89 -17.43
C GLU A 114 11.27 17.76 -17.10
N GLY A 115 11.77 17.64 -15.87
CA GLY A 115 12.86 18.46 -15.34
C GLY A 115 12.45 19.85 -14.86
N GLN A 116 11.22 20.28 -15.06
CA GLN A 116 10.69 21.56 -14.60
C GLN A 116 10.50 21.56 -13.07
N GLN A 117 10.84 22.69 -12.43
CA GLN A 117 10.48 22.95 -11.04
C GLN A 117 9.02 23.36 -10.94
N ILE A 118 8.33 22.80 -9.95
CA ILE A 118 6.90 23.03 -9.71
C ILE A 118 6.65 23.29 -8.22
N LYS A 119 5.67 24.13 -7.92
CA LYS A 119 5.22 24.43 -6.55
C LYS A 119 4.05 23.56 -6.15
N LYS A 120 3.90 23.37 -4.84
CA LYS A 120 2.71 22.72 -4.27
C LYS A 120 1.43 23.46 -4.69
N GLY A 121 0.44 22.72 -5.20
CA GLY A 121 -0.83 23.24 -5.70
C GLY A 121 -0.80 23.70 -7.15
N GLU A 122 0.34 23.75 -7.81
CA GLU A 122 0.47 24.09 -9.22
C GLU A 122 -0.10 22.98 -10.10
N VAL A 123 -0.79 23.35 -11.18
CA VAL A 123 -1.48 22.41 -12.06
C VAL A 123 -0.48 21.71 -12.99
N ILE A 124 -0.46 20.38 -12.95
CA ILE A 124 0.36 19.53 -13.81
C ILE A 124 -0.37 19.22 -15.11
N ALA A 125 -1.62 18.78 -15.00
CA ALA A 125 -2.47 18.44 -16.12
C ALA A 125 -3.93 18.75 -15.81
N THR A 126 -4.71 18.99 -16.85
CA THR A 126 -6.16 19.15 -16.77
C THR A 126 -6.83 18.06 -17.57
N LEU A 127 -7.87 17.47 -17.01
CA LEU A 127 -8.75 16.54 -17.72
C LEU A 127 -9.85 17.29 -18.47
N ILE A 128 -10.50 16.64 -19.41
CA ILE A 128 -11.74 17.11 -20.01
C ILE A 128 -12.78 17.19 -18.89
N ASP A 129 -13.33 18.38 -18.66
CA ASP A 129 -14.15 18.69 -17.48
C ASP A 129 -15.62 18.99 -17.81
N GLU A 130 -16.02 18.90 -19.09
CA GLU A 130 -17.36 19.22 -19.55
C GLU A 130 -18.43 18.38 -18.83
N ASP A 131 -18.22 17.06 -18.71
CA ASP A 131 -19.16 16.16 -18.04
C ASP A 131 -19.26 16.50 -16.53
N ALA A 132 -18.15 16.77 -15.87
CA ALA A 132 -18.14 17.14 -14.46
C ALA A 132 -18.84 18.49 -14.22
N ARG A 133 -18.72 19.45 -15.14
CA ARG A 133 -19.44 20.73 -15.10
C ARG A 133 -20.94 20.53 -15.26
N LEU A 134 -21.36 19.68 -16.19
CA LEU A 134 -22.79 19.38 -16.40
C LEU A 134 -23.40 18.69 -15.18
N VAL A 135 -22.70 17.74 -14.58
CA VAL A 135 -23.14 17.09 -13.33
C VAL A 135 -23.25 18.10 -12.19
N LEU A 136 -22.30 19.02 -12.06
CA LEU A 136 -22.37 20.09 -11.07
C LEU A 136 -23.55 21.02 -11.31
N ALA A 137 -23.80 21.41 -12.57
CA ALA A 137 -24.96 22.24 -12.93
C ALA A 137 -26.28 21.54 -12.61
N GLU A 138 -26.38 20.24 -12.88
CA GLU A 138 -27.55 19.42 -12.51
C GLU A 138 -27.78 19.39 -10.99
N MET A 139 -26.70 19.15 -10.20
CA MET A 139 -26.82 19.09 -8.75
C MET A 139 -27.14 20.47 -8.15
N ASN A 140 -26.63 21.57 -8.72
CA ASN A 140 -27.01 22.92 -8.34
C ASN A 140 -28.51 23.17 -8.59
N ALA A 141 -29.03 22.76 -9.73
CA ALA A 141 -30.44 22.92 -10.06
C ALA A 141 -31.34 22.13 -9.09
N LYS A 142 -30.99 20.86 -8.81
CA LYS A 142 -31.72 20.02 -7.84
C LYS A 142 -31.70 20.58 -6.44
N HIS A 143 -30.56 21.10 -5.98
CA HIS A 143 -30.43 21.75 -4.69
C HIS A 143 -31.30 23.01 -4.60
N SER A 144 -31.26 23.86 -5.65
CA SER A 144 -32.08 25.08 -5.71
C SER A 144 -33.58 24.75 -5.78
N GLN A 145 -33.97 23.72 -6.51
CA GLN A 145 -35.35 23.24 -6.53
C GLN A 145 -35.81 22.78 -5.14
N SER A 146 -34.97 22.03 -4.43
CA SER A 146 -35.31 21.51 -3.09
C SER A 146 -35.47 22.64 -2.08
N ILE A 147 -34.68 23.70 -2.17
CA ILE A 147 -34.83 24.90 -1.36
C ILE A 147 -36.18 25.62 -1.65
N ALA A 148 -36.55 25.72 -2.93
CA ALA A 148 -37.84 26.31 -3.31
C ALA A 148 -39.02 25.46 -2.78
N GLU A 149 -38.92 24.12 -2.84
CA GLU A 149 -39.92 23.22 -2.26
C GLU A 149 -40.02 23.39 -0.73
N GLU A 150 -38.90 23.64 -0.04
CA GLU A 150 -38.87 23.92 1.40
C GLU A 150 -39.60 25.24 1.74
N ALA A 151 -39.32 26.28 0.96
CA ALA A 151 -39.97 27.58 1.14
C ALA A 151 -41.51 27.52 0.91
N ILE A 152 -41.98 26.66 0.00
CA ILE A 152 -43.39 26.44 -0.19
C ILE A 152 -44.03 25.83 1.07
N ILE A 153 -43.40 24.84 1.68
CA ILE A 153 -43.93 24.20 2.91
C ILE A 153 -43.87 25.18 4.08
N GLU A 154 -42.89 26.04 4.16
CA GLU A 154 -42.80 27.11 5.17
C GLU A 154 -43.98 28.08 5.01
N ALA A 155 -44.30 28.52 3.80
CA ALA A 155 -45.43 29.34 3.52
C ALA A 155 -46.78 28.67 3.87
N ASP A 156 -46.91 27.38 3.55
CA ASP A 156 -48.10 26.56 3.94
C ASP A 156 -48.23 26.49 5.48
N LEU A 157 -47.12 26.35 6.19
CA LEU A 157 -47.09 26.32 7.64
C LEU A 157 -47.52 27.67 8.25
N GLU A 158 -47.07 28.79 7.65
CA GLU A 158 -47.50 30.14 8.06
C GLU A 158 -49.02 30.30 7.87
N LEU A 159 -49.55 29.88 6.70
CA LEU A 159 -50.97 29.93 6.42
C LEU A 159 -51.77 29.06 7.43
N ALA A 160 -51.28 27.86 7.74
CA ALA A 160 -51.95 26.97 8.72
C ALA A 160 -51.92 27.55 10.14
N ASN A 161 -50.85 28.29 10.54
CA ASN A 161 -50.78 28.96 11.81
C ASN A 161 -51.78 30.12 11.87
N ALA A 162 -51.93 30.91 10.80
CA ALA A 162 -52.99 31.93 10.72
C ALA A 162 -54.42 31.34 10.83
N GLY A 163 -54.63 30.16 10.17
CA GLY A 163 -55.86 29.40 10.30
C GLY A 163 -56.16 28.93 11.73
N LEU A 164 -55.12 28.53 12.47
CA LEU A 164 -55.25 28.17 13.88
C LEU A 164 -55.64 29.37 14.75
N GLU A 165 -55.03 30.54 14.51
CA GLU A 165 -55.37 31.77 15.24
C GLU A 165 -56.82 32.17 15.01
N ALA A 166 -57.31 32.09 13.77
CA ALA A 166 -58.70 32.33 13.44
C ALA A 166 -59.66 31.32 14.15
N ALA A 167 -59.31 30.01 14.16
CA ALA A 167 -60.10 29.01 14.87
C ALA A 167 -60.14 29.24 16.39
N LEU A 168 -58.99 29.66 16.99
CA LEU A 168 -58.94 30.00 18.43
C LEU A 168 -59.79 31.21 18.75
N SER A 169 -59.81 32.24 17.90
CA SER A 169 -60.66 33.40 18.04
C SER A 169 -62.14 33.06 17.99
N LYS A 170 -62.52 32.07 17.12
CA LYS A 170 -63.88 31.55 17.06
C LYS A 170 -64.26 30.82 18.35
N VAL A 171 -63.36 29.96 18.89
CA VAL A 171 -63.59 29.30 20.19
C VAL A 171 -63.83 30.32 21.30
N SER A 172 -62.99 31.34 21.40
CA SER A 172 -63.14 32.42 22.41
C SER A 172 -64.50 33.14 22.31
N LYS A 173 -64.96 33.40 21.08
CA LYS A 173 -66.30 33.93 20.85
C LYS A 173 -67.40 33.00 21.32
N ASP A 174 -67.30 31.71 20.97
CA ASP A 174 -68.30 30.68 21.31
C ASP A 174 -68.34 30.40 22.83
N GLU A 175 -67.17 30.49 23.51
CA GLU A 175 -67.09 30.43 24.98
C GLU A 175 -67.83 31.62 25.64
N ALA A 176 -67.62 32.85 25.14
CA ALA A 176 -68.32 34.03 25.66
C ALA A 176 -69.87 33.91 25.49
N LEU A 177 -70.32 33.42 24.31
CA LEU A 177 -71.73 33.16 24.06
C LEU A 177 -72.24 32.03 24.92
N LEU A 178 -71.52 31.00 25.21
CA LEU A 178 -71.84 29.94 26.11
C LEU A 178 -72.03 30.44 27.52
N GLN A 179 -71.18 31.30 28.02
CA GLN A 179 -71.29 31.92 29.32
C GLN A 179 -72.54 32.80 29.42
N GLU A 180 -72.85 33.63 28.41
CA GLU A 180 -74.06 34.44 28.35
C GLU A 180 -75.31 33.57 28.41
N ASN A 181 -75.38 32.41 27.64
CA ASN A 181 -76.48 31.49 27.68
C ASN A 181 -76.62 30.74 29.03
N ASN A 182 -75.47 30.38 29.67
CA ASN A 182 -75.46 29.80 31.00
C ASN A 182 -76.02 30.80 32.02
N ASP A 183 -75.54 32.06 32.07
CA ASP A 183 -76.00 33.10 32.97
C ASP A 183 -77.48 33.40 32.79
N THR A 184 -77.99 33.28 31.57
CA THR A 184 -79.39 33.45 31.25
C THR A 184 -80.25 32.31 31.82
N VAL A 185 -79.82 31.05 31.64
CA VAL A 185 -80.46 29.87 32.18
C VAL A 185 -80.44 29.87 33.71
N ASP A 186 -79.28 30.25 34.33
CA ASP A 186 -79.11 30.33 35.77
C ASP A 186 -80.05 31.41 36.41
N ARG A 187 -80.10 32.58 35.78
CA ARG A 187 -81.02 33.64 36.20
C ARG A 187 -82.49 33.16 36.13
N MET A 188 -82.88 32.54 34.99
CA MET A 188 -84.29 32.00 34.86
C MET A 188 -84.58 30.91 35.86
N SER A 189 -83.62 30.05 36.22
CA SER A 189 -83.80 28.97 37.21
C SER A 189 -83.88 29.46 38.65
N SER A 190 -83.31 30.63 38.98
CA SER A 190 -83.34 31.23 40.33
C SER A 190 -84.60 32.03 40.61
N LEU A 191 -85.45 32.27 39.59
CA LEU A 191 -86.67 33.04 39.75
C LEU A 191 -87.84 32.12 40.41
N PRO A 192 -88.73 32.75 41.21
CA PRO A 192 -89.84 32.03 41.78
C PRO A 192 -90.73 31.31 40.71
N LYS A 193 -91.35 30.13 41.07
CA LYS A 193 -92.26 29.41 40.15
C LYS A 193 -93.40 30.33 39.68
N GLY A 194 -93.54 30.44 38.34
CA GLY A 194 -94.50 31.28 37.66
C GLY A 194 -93.98 32.67 37.19
N ALA A 195 -92.82 33.11 37.56
CA ALA A 195 -92.18 34.31 37.05
C ALA A 195 -91.68 34.24 35.61
N VAL A 196 -91.42 33.05 35.08
CA VAL A 196 -90.99 32.81 33.71
C VAL A 196 -91.88 31.65 33.14
N SER A 197 -92.27 31.75 31.85
CA SER A 197 -93.01 30.66 31.23
C SER A 197 -92.13 29.43 31.02
N GLU A 198 -92.69 28.24 31.23
CA GLU A 198 -91.99 26.93 31.01
C GLU A 198 -91.42 26.87 29.59
N GLN A 199 -92.15 27.38 28.61
CA GLN A 199 -91.73 27.43 27.24
C GLN A 199 -90.44 28.29 27.04
N ALA A 200 -90.41 29.47 27.69
CA ALA A 200 -89.24 30.36 27.60
C ALA A 200 -88.02 29.74 28.25
N PHE A 201 -88.15 29.11 29.43
CA PHE A 201 -87.08 28.36 30.11
C PHE A 201 -86.56 27.18 29.28
N TYR A 202 -87.52 26.40 28.68
CA TYR A 202 -87.10 25.29 27.76
C TYR A 202 -86.34 25.78 26.52
N GLN A 203 -86.77 26.92 25.93
CA GLN A 203 -86.08 27.54 24.81
C GLN A 203 -84.66 27.99 25.20
N ALA A 204 -84.45 28.59 26.38
CA ALA A 204 -83.16 28.94 26.89
C ALA A 204 -82.26 27.71 27.09
N LYS A 205 -82.77 26.57 27.62
CA LYS A 205 -82.02 25.32 27.72
C LYS A 205 -81.67 24.71 26.37
N LEU A 206 -82.47 24.84 25.38
CA LEU A 206 -82.16 24.39 24.01
C LEU A 206 -81.12 25.30 23.39
N GLY A 207 -81.14 26.62 23.66
CA GLY A 207 -80.13 27.58 23.27
C GLY A 207 -78.76 27.25 23.85
N LEU A 208 -78.76 26.94 25.17
CA LEU A 208 -77.53 26.51 25.84
C LEU A 208 -76.96 25.19 25.25
N LYS A 209 -77.85 24.18 24.98
CA LYS A 209 -77.44 22.92 24.38
C LYS A 209 -76.83 23.14 22.96
N ARG A 210 -77.43 24.01 22.14
CA ARG A 210 -76.91 24.38 20.82
C ARG A 210 -75.54 25.01 20.95
N GLN A 211 -75.38 25.99 21.87
CA GLN A 211 -74.08 26.69 22.03
C GLN A 211 -73.00 25.74 22.52
N ARG A 212 -73.29 24.74 23.39
CA ARG A 212 -72.33 23.70 23.77
C ARG A 212 -71.86 22.87 22.57
N ALA A 213 -72.82 22.51 21.69
CA ALA A 213 -72.53 21.78 20.48
C ALA A 213 -71.66 22.58 19.52
N GLU A 214 -71.97 23.90 19.39
CA GLU A 214 -71.12 24.82 18.55
C GLU A 214 -69.73 24.94 19.10
N LEU A 215 -69.57 25.16 20.41
CA LEU A 215 -68.23 25.21 21.03
C LEU A 215 -67.46 23.92 20.83
N SER A 216 -68.13 22.76 20.96
CA SER A 216 -67.51 21.45 20.68
C SER A 216 -67.04 21.35 19.21
N SER A 217 -67.82 21.87 18.26
CA SER A 217 -67.46 21.92 16.85
C SER A 217 -66.25 22.80 16.62
N SER A 218 -66.23 24.02 17.23
CA SER A 218 -65.07 24.92 17.10
C SER A 218 -63.81 24.38 17.74
N ASN A 219 -63.90 23.68 18.86
CA ASN A 219 -62.76 22.95 19.46
C ASN A 219 -62.24 21.82 18.54
N SER A 220 -63.16 21.13 17.83
CA SER A 220 -62.75 20.13 16.84
C SER A 220 -62.01 20.74 15.67
N GLU A 221 -62.43 21.94 15.22
CA GLU A 221 -61.73 22.70 14.18
C GLU A 221 -60.32 23.09 14.61
N VAL A 222 -60.13 23.61 15.87
CA VAL A 222 -58.81 23.87 16.44
C VAL A 222 -57.93 22.60 16.44
N SER A 223 -58.52 21.45 16.81
CA SER A 223 -57.78 20.18 16.81
C SER A 223 -57.36 19.76 15.41
N GLN A 224 -58.17 20.01 14.40
CA GLN A 224 -57.87 19.74 13.00
C GLN A 224 -56.72 20.65 12.53
N GLN A 225 -56.76 21.95 12.85
CA GLN A 225 -55.66 22.88 12.48
C GLN A 225 -54.35 22.51 13.15
N ARG A 226 -54.37 22.11 14.43
CA ARG A 226 -53.18 21.62 15.13
C ARG A 226 -52.59 20.39 14.48
N ALA A 227 -53.43 19.45 14.08
CA ALA A 227 -53.00 18.23 13.37
C ALA A 227 -52.37 18.54 12.01
N LEU A 228 -52.98 19.54 11.28
CA LEU A 228 -52.38 20.01 10.01
C LEU A 228 -51.04 20.65 10.21
N ILE A 229 -50.89 21.53 11.20
CA ILE A 229 -49.57 22.15 11.52
C ILE A 229 -48.55 21.10 11.88
N LYS A 230 -48.92 20.10 12.69
CA LYS A 230 -48.02 18.99 13.02
C LYS A 230 -47.57 18.27 11.77
N LYS A 231 -48.49 17.91 10.86
CA LYS A 231 -48.21 17.25 9.59
C LYS A 231 -47.22 18.09 8.75
N LEU A 232 -47.51 19.41 8.60
CA LEU A 232 -46.63 20.28 7.82
C LEU A 232 -45.22 20.40 8.41
N ARG A 233 -45.09 20.46 9.75
CA ARG A 233 -43.77 20.45 10.42
C ARG A 233 -42.99 19.19 10.14
N GLU A 234 -43.60 18.02 10.23
CA GLU A 234 -42.97 16.75 9.90
C GLU A 234 -42.55 16.71 8.42
N THR A 235 -43.40 17.25 7.52
CA THR A 235 -43.10 17.38 6.09
C THR A 235 -41.94 18.33 5.86
N LEU A 236 -41.87 19.46 6.58
CA LEU A 236 -40.78 20.39 6.52
C LEU A 236 -39.46 19.74 6.94
N VAL A 237 -39.45 19.01 8.07
CA VAL A 237 -38.26 18.27 8.52
C VAL A 237 -37.78 17.28 7.46
N ALA A 238 -38.72 16.52 6.85
CA ALA A 238 -38.37 15.59 5.78
C ALA A 238 -37.77 16.30 4.56
N GLN A 239 -38.36 17.46 4.15
CA GLN A 239 -37.86 18.25 3.04
C GLN A 239 -36.48 18.87 3.34
N THR A 240 -36.26 19.40 4.55
CA THR A 240 -34.95 19.91 4.98
C THR A 240 -33.87 18.81 4.90
N LYS A 241 -34.21 17.57 5.30
CA LYS A 241 -33.28 16.44 5.13
C LYS A 241 -33.00 16.11 3.67
N LYS A 242 -33.98 16.24 2.79
CA LYS A 242 -33.81 16.09 1.35
C LYS A 242 -32.89 17.18 0.76
N THR A 243 -33.07 18.44 1.19
CA THR A 243 -32.23 19.60 0.82
C THR A 243 -30.78 19.36 1.27
N GLU A 244 -30.57 18.84 2.48
CA GLU A 244 -29.24 18.47 2.99
C GLU A 244 -28.58 17.40 2.12
N ILE A 245 -29.31 16.35 1.70
CA ILE A 245 -28.80 15.32 0.78
C ILE A 245 -28.34 15.94 -0.55
N PHE A 246 -29.13 16.84 -1.16
CA PHE A 246 -28.73 17.50 -2.40
C PHE A 246 -27.55 18.45 -2.19
N SER A 247 -27.43 19.07 -1.07
CA SER A 247 -26.26 19.90 -0.70
C SER A 247 -24.98 19.05 -0.68
N VAL A 248 -25.00 17.84 -0.10
CA VAL A 248 -23.87 16.91 -0.09
C VAL A 248 -23.56 16.40 -1.49
N GLN A 249 -24.56 16.10 -2.31
CA GLN A 249 -24.38 15.68 -3.70
C GLN A 249 -23.74 16.81 -4.54
N LYS A 250 -24.16 18.06 -4.34
CA LYS A 250 -23.54 19.23 -4.96
C LYS A 250 -22.07 19.34 -4.54
N GLN A 251 -21.75 19.25 -3.25
CA GLN A 251 -20.36 19.29 -2.75
C GLN A 251 -19.51 18.17 -3.37
N LYS A 252 -20.07 16.98 -3.56
CA LYS A 252 -19.39 15.89 -4.25
C LYS A 252 -19.09 16.25 -5.70
N ALA A 253 -20.05 16.79 -6.43
CA ALA A 253 -19.86 17.21 -7.83
C ALA A 253 -18.84 18.37 -7.95
N GLU A 254 -18.82 19.31 -7.01
CA GLU A 254 -17.79 20.37 -6.91
C GLU A 254 -16.38 19.79 -6.69
N LEU A 255 -16.27 18.79 -5.81
CA LEU A 255 -15.01 18.09 -5.54
C LEU A 255 -14.54 17.32 -6.77
N ASP A 256 -15.44 16.64 -7.48
CA ASP A 256 -15.13 15.89 -8.68
C ASP A 256 -14.67 16.82 -9.80
N LEU A 257 -15.32 17.97 -10.00
CA LEU A 257 -14.85 19.02 -10.90
C LEU A 257 -13.47 19.57 -10.49
N LYS A 258 -13.23 19.80 -9.20
CA LYS A 258 -11.92 20.23 -8.72
C LYS A 258 -10.83 19.19 -9.02
N ARG A 259 -11.15 17.90 -8.93
CA ARG A 259 -10.25 16.77 -9.18
C ARG A 259 -9.91 16.57 -10.67
N THR A 260 -10.64 17.18 -11.59
CA THR A 260 -10.24 17.21 -13.01
C THR A 260 -8.94 18.00 -13.24
N LYS A 261 -8.54 18.85 -12.29
CA LYS A 261 -7.25 19.53 -12.28
C LYS A 261 -6.28 18.76 -11.38
N ILE A 262 -5.29 18.14 -12.00
CA ILE A 262 -4.27 17.37 -11.30
C ILE A 262 -3.17 18.34 -10.86
N THR A 263 -2.98 18.47 -9.55
CA THR A 263 -2.03 19.43 -8.96
C THR A 263 -0.91 18.75 -8.22
N SER A 264 0.23 19.43 -8.09
CA SER A 264 1.36 18.94 -7.32
C SER A 264 1.08 18.93 -5.81
N PRO A 265 1.34 17.80 -5.09
CA PRO A 265 1.21 17.75 -3.65
C PRO A 265 2.39 18.38 -2.91
N ILE A 266 3.52 18.64 -3.58
CA ILE A 266 4.77 19.15 -3.01
C ILE A 266 5.40 20.22 -3.89
N ASN A 267 6.40 20.94 -3.32
CA ASN A 267 7.38 21.69 -4.11
C ASN A 267 8.45 20.72 -4.58
N GLY A 268 8.69 20.61 -5.88
CA GLY A 268 9.63 19.61 -6.38
C GLY A 268 10.01 19.81 -7.84
N ILE A 269 10.63 18.79 -8.40
CA ILE A 269 11.04 18.71 -9.80
C ILE A 269 10.33 17.51 -10.43
N ILE A 270 9.83 17.69 -11.64
CA ILE A 270 9.19 16.61 -12.40
C ILE A 270 10.27 15.65 -12.88
N LEU A 271 10.23 14.41 -12.40
CA LEU A 271 11.14 13.35 -12.81
C LEU A 271 10.67 12.71 -14.11
N ARG A 272 9.40 12.34 -14.18
CA ARG A 272 8.75 11.77 -15.38
C ARG A 272 7.33 12.30 -15.52
N LEU A 273 6.92 12.53 -16.74
CA LEU A 273 5.58 12.93 -17.12
C LEU A 273 4.88 11.74 -17.79
N LEU A 274 3.88 11.18 -17.13
CA LEU A 274 3.12 10.02 -17.61
C LEU A 274 1.86 10.44 -18.35
N ALA A 275 1.21 11.53 -17.91
CA ALA A 275 0.07 12.10 -18.59
C ALA A 275 0.48 12.76 -19.91
N LYS A 276 -0.25 12.45 -20.99
CA LYS A 276 -0.08 13.06 -22.32
C LYS A 276 -1.44 13.55 -22.82
N PRO A 277 -1.51 14.67 -23.55
CA PRO A 277 -2.77 15.11 -24.14
C PRO A 277 -3.43 13.98 -24.96
N GLY A 278 -4.72 13.74 -24.74
CA GLY A 278 -5.47 12.65 -25.36
C GLY A 278 -5.33 11.30 -24.67
N SER A 279 -4.40 11.11 -23.72
CA SER A 279 -4.31 9.87 -22.94
C SER A 279 -5.45 9.76 -21.93
N ARG A 280 -5.90 8.54 -21.67
CA ARG A 280 -6.94 8.26 -20.68
C ARG A 280 -6.30 7.84 -19.34
N ILE A 281 -6.70 8.51 -18.27
CA ILE A 281 -6.34 8.16 -16.91
C ILE A 281 -7.48 7.33 -16.32
N MET A 282 -7.15 6.15 -15.76
CA MET A 282 -8.10 5.21 -15.18
C MET A 282 -7.70 4.87 -13.75
N LEU A 283 -8.68 4.86 -12.83
CA LEU A 283 -8.45 4.56 -11.40
C LEU A 283 -8.53 3.05 -11.11
N ASP A 284 -9.25 2.28 -11.92
CA ASP A 284 -9.61 0.88 -11.65
C ASP A 284 -8.76 -0.13 -12.45
N MET A 285 -7.56 0.26 -12.88
CA MET A 285 -6.66 -0.67 -13.56
C MET A 285 -5.56 -1.17 -12.61
N ASP A 286 -5.18 -2.45 -12.74
CA ASP A 286 -4.07 -3.07 -11.99
C ASP A 286 -2.69 -2.50 -12.35
N ASP A 287 -2.59 -1.70 -13.40
CA ASP A 287 -1.36 -1.02 -13.79
C ASP A 287 -1.08 0.15 -12.83
N LYS A 288 0.08 0.09 -12.18
CA LYS A 288 0.55 1.09 -11.22
C LYS A 288 0.67 2.51 -11.81
N ASP A 289 0.81 2.63 -13.12
CA ASP A 289 1.00 3.91 -13.80
C ASP A 289 -0.29 4.44 -14.48
N ALA A 290 -1.36 3.63 -14.56
CA ALA A 290 -2.62 3.99 -15.22
C ALA A 290 -3.31 5.22 -14.60
N ALA A 291 -3.18 5.41 -13.30
CA ALA A 291 -3.74 6.56 -12.57
C ALA A 291 -2.73 7.71 -12.39
N ALA A 292 -1.44 7.49 -12.68
CA ALA A 292 -0.39 8.45 -12.41
C ALA A 292 -0.26 9.48 -13.55
N ALA A 293 -0.24 10.77 -13.19
CA ALA A 293 -0.01 11.86 -14.13
C ALA A 293 1.48 12.22 -14.24
N ALA A 294 2.21 12.22 -13.13
CA ALA A 294 3.62 12.54 -13.08
C ALA A 294 4.30 11.88 -11.88
N ILE A 295 5.62 11.79 -11.96
CA ILE A 295 6.49 11.39 -10.84
C ILE A 295 7.37 12.58 -10.52
N LEU A 296 7.40 12.95 -9.23
CA LEU A 296 8.09 14.12 -8.70
C LEU A 296 9.14 13.71 -7.65
N TYR A 297 10.07 14.59 -7.40
CA TYR A 297 10.94 14.51 -6.23
C TYR A 297 11.22 15.91 -5.66
N GLU A 298 11.53 15.97 -4.37
CA GLU A 298 11.93 17.23 -3.73
C GLU A 298 13.34 17.63 -4.20
N GLY A 299 13.44 18.83 -4.75
CA GLY A 299 14.74 19.37 -5.17
C GLY A 299 15.70 19.47 -3.97
N GLY A 300 16.94 18.99 -4.18
CA GLY A 300 17.96 19.00 -3.13
C GLY A 300 17.89 17.85 -2.13
N LYS A 301 16.83 17.02 -2.11
CA LYS A 301 16.74 15.82 -1.28
C LYS A 301 17.05 14.58 -2.13
N LEU A 302 18.30 14.17 -2.12
CA LEU A 302 18.79 13.02 -2.86
C LEU A 302 19.52 12.06 -1.91
N GLN A 303 19.41 10.78 -2.19
CA GLN A 303 20.16 9.71 -1.55
C GLN A 303 20.84 8.85 -2.61
N ALA A 304 21.85 8.11 -2.22
CA ALA A 304 22.45 7.11 -3.08
C ALA A 304 21.97 5.72 -2.63
N ARG A 305 21.46 4.94 -3.57
CA ARG A 305 21.23 3.52 -3.41
C ARG A 305 22.47 2.79 -3.85
N ILE A 306 23.15 2.16 -2.92
CA ILE A 306 24.40 1.45 -3.17
C ILE A 306 24.17 -0.05 -3.02
N ASP A 307 24.61 -0.82 -4.02
CA ASP A 307 24.56 -2.27 -4.00
C ASP A 307 25.89 -2.80 -3.45
N VAL A 308 25.90 -3.12 -2.15
CA VAL A 308 27.10 -3.58 -1.42
C VAL A 308 27.19 -5.09 -1.54
N PRO A 309 28.34 -5.65 -1.99
CA PRO A 309 28.57 -7.09 -1.99
C PRO A 309 28.37 -7.70 -0.60
N LEU A 310 27.75 -8.87 -0.49
CA LEU A 310 27.48 -9.52 0.80
C LEU A 310 28.76 -9.81 1.58
N SER A 311 29.88 -10.06 0.91
CA SER A 311 31.20 -10.21 1.54
C SER A 311 31.65 -8.99 2.32
N GLU A 312 31.20 -7.79 1.94
CA GLU A 312 31.54 -6.52 2.57
C GLU A 312 30.44 -6.03 3.54
N ALA A 313 29.27 -6.67 3.54
CA ALA A 313 28.10 -6.25 4.32
C ALA A 313 28.36 -6.23 5.84
N ALA A 314 29.24 -7.09 6.33
CA ALA A 314 29.63 -7.11 7.75
C ALA A 314 30.44 -5.88 8.19
N LYS A 315 30.98 -5.10 7.25
CA LYS A 315 31.81 -3.93 7.53
C LYS A 315 31.03 -2.61 7.55
N ILE A 316 29.72 -2.64 7.27
CA ILE A 316 28.88 -1.44 7.21
C ILE A 316 28.04 -1.28 8.47
N ASN A 317 27.91 -0.04 8.90
CA ASN A 317 27.12 0.32 10.07
C ASN A 317 26.21 1.52 9.75
N LEU A 318 25.03 1.56 10.41
CA LEU A 318 24.17 2.74 10.34
C LEU A 318 24.92 3.98 10.83
N GLY A 319 24.76 5.08 10.10
CA GLY A 319 25.42 6.33 10.44
C GLY A 319 26.85 6.48 9.98
N GLN A 320 27.45 5.46 9.36
CA GLN A 320 28.80 5.50 8.79
C GLN A 320 28.89 6.52 7.68
N MET A 321 30.02 7.24 7.63
CA MET A 321 30.30 8.22 6.59
C MET A 321 30.73 7.52 5.29
N VAL A 322 30.21 8.03 4.19
CA VAL A 322 30.45 7.52 2.83
C VAL A 322 30.76 8.69 1.91
N GLU A 323 31.82 8.57 1.13
CA GLU A 323 32.13 9.50 0.05
C GLU A 323 31.54 8.99 -1.26
N ILE A 324 30.77 9.84 -1.92
CA ILE A 324 30.10 9.52 -3.18
C ILE A 324 30.66 10.37 -4.30
N THR A 325 31.05 9.71 -5.38
CA THR A 325 31.48 10.36 -6.62
C THR A 325 30.54 9.97 -7.75
N SER A 326 30.21 10.96 -8.59
CA SER A 326 29.38 10.74 -9.78
C SER A 326 30.24 10.91 -11.02
N SER A 327 29.97 10.11 -12.05
CA SER A 327 30.69 10.21 -13.35
C SER A 327 30.50 11.57 -14.04
N ILE A 328 29.45 12.30 -13.74
CA ILE A 328 29.17 13.63 -14.33
C ILE A 328 29.95 14.75 -13.61
N LEU A 329 30.30 14.54 -12.34
CA LEU A 329 31.03 15.48 -11.51
C LEU A 329 32.24 14.77 -10.86
N PRO A 330 33.21 14.26 -11.62
CA PRO A 330 34.29 13.43 -11.09
C PRO A 330 35.19 14.17 -10.11
N GLU A 331 35.31 15.48 -10.26
CA GLU A 331 36.09 16.37 -9.39
C GLU A 331 35.45 16.63 -8.03
N LYS A 332 34.12 16.36 -7.90
CA LYS A 332 33.38 16.68 -6.70
C LYS A 332 33.03 15.40 -5.92
N VAL A 333 33.52 15.37 -4.68
CA VAL A 333 33.13 14.34 -3.71
C VAL A 333 31.99 14.85 -2.89
N PHE A 334 30.89 14.07 -2.87
CA PHE A 334 29.73 14.31 -2.04
C PHE A 334 29.83 13.47 -0.77
N ARG A 335 29.61 14.10 0.38
CA ARG A 335 29.58 13.40 1.65
C ARG A 335 28.16 12.89 1.91
N GLY A 336 28.06 11.66 2.35
CA GLY A 336 26.83 11.04 2.76
C GLY A 336 26.98 10.23 4.02
N LYS A 337 25.85 9.86 4.60
CA LYS A 337 25.76 9.04 5.80
C LYS A 337 24.81 7.88 5.54
N ILE A 338 25.19 6.67 5.93
CA ILE A 338 24.30 5.50 5.82
C ILE A 338 23.05 5.76 6.66
N SER A 339 21.94 5.93 5.99
CA SER A 339 20.63 6.19 6.62
C SER A 339 19.84 4.91 6.85
N ARG A 340 19.98 3.92 5.97
CA ARG A 340 19.25 2.65 6.03
C ARG A 340 20.06 1.53 5.37
N ILE A 341 19.95 0.35 5.95
CA ILE A 341 20.43 -0.91 5.39
C ILE A 341 19.19 -1.77 5.18
N LEU A 342 18.92 -2.23 3.96
CA LEU A 342 17.75 -3.05 3.68
C LEU A 342 17.94 -4.44 4.29
N GLY A 343 16.88 -4.99 4.88
CA GLY A 343 16.92 -6.32 5.51
C GLY A 343 16.84 -7.49 4.52
N GLU A 344 16.65 -7.20 3.22
CA GLU A 344 16.55 -8.20 2.15
C GLU A 344 17.75 -8.06 1.21
N ALA A 345 18.44 -9.18 0.98
CA ALA A 345 19.56 -9.25 0.05
C ALA A 345 19.08 -9.70 -1.33
N ASP A 346 19.64 -9.11 -2.38
CA ASP A 346 19.48 -9.58 -3.75
C ASP A 346 20.39 -10.79 -3.98
N LEU A 347 19.79 -11.98 -3.96
CA LEU A 347 20.52 -13.23 -4.12
C LEU A 347 21.07 -13.44 -5.54
N GLN A 348 20.45 -12.83 -6.55
CA GLN A 348 20.94 -12.94 -7.95
C GLN A 348 22.20 -12.15 -8.14
N ARG A 349 22.29 -10.97 -7.52
CA ARG A 349 23.47 -10.06 -7.59
C ARG A 349 24.45 -10.28 -6.46
N ASN A 350 24.10 -11.07 -5.46
CA ASN A 350 24.87 -11.29 -4.23
C ASN A 350 25.20 -9.96 -3.53
N THR A 351 24.21 -9.06 -3.46
CA THR A 351 24.38 -7.71 -2.89
C THR A 351 23.32 -7.38 -1.86
N LEU A 352 23.67 -6.51 -0.92
CA LEU A 352 22.78 -5.87 0.03
C LEU A 352 22.61 -4.40 -0.35
N GLN A 353 21.35 -3.93 -0.41
CA GLN A 353 21.09 -2.53 -0.72
C GLN A 353 21.25 -1.66 0.52
N VAL A 354 22.03 -0.59 0.34
CA VAL A 354 22.30 0.41 1.37
C VAL A 354 21.87 1.78 0.86
N LYS A 355 21.12 2.52 1.68
CA LYS A 355 20.71 3.89 1.37
C LYS A 355 21.63 4.86 2.12
N VAL A 356 22.21 5.76 1.38
CA VAL A 356 23.12 6.80 1.88
C VAL A 356 22.50 8.16 1.61
N SER A 357 22.03 8.85 2.64
CA SER A 357 21.55 10.22 2.52
C SER A 357 22.70 11.18 2.25
N LEU A 358 22.56 12.00 1.21
CA LEU A 358 23.56 12.99 0.84
C LEU A 358 23.46 14.21 1.76
N ILE A 359 24.56 14.61 2.38
CA ILE A 359 24.65 15.82 3.19
C ILE A 359 24.79 17.04 2.28
N ASP A 360 25.63 16.92 1.27
CA ASP A 360 25.87 17.96 0.27
C ASP A 360 25.22 17.54 -1.05
N THR A 361 24.40 18.41 -1.61
CA THR A 361 23.78 18.19 -2.94
C THR A 361 24.29 19.24 -3.93
N HIS A 362 24.11 18.97 -5.22
CA HIS A 362 24.48 19.88 -6.28
C HIS A 362 23.38 19.95 -7.34
N PRO A 363 23.07 21.14 -7.92
CA PRO A 363 22.00 21.29 -8.89
C PRO A 363 22.11 20.41 -10.15
N ARG A 364 23.33 19.96 -10.49
CA ARG A 364 23.56 19.04 -11.61
C ARG A 364 23.38 17.57 -11.23
N LEU A 365 23.27 17.23 -9.94
CA LEU A 365 23.03 15.87 -9.51
C LEU A 365 21.54 15.53 -9.74
N ARG A 366 21.29 14.47 -10.48
CA ARG A 366 19.94 14.05 -10.86
C ARG A 366 19.68 12.61 -10.39
N PRO A 367 18.44 12.23 -10.12
CA PRO A 367 18.06 10.84 -9.96
C PRO A 367 18.50 9.99 -11.18
N GLU A 368 18.67 8.69 -10.98
CA GLU A 368 19.10 7.69 -11.96
C GLU A 368 20.58 7.84 -12.44
N MET A 369 21.32 8.81 -11.90
CA MET A 369 22.77 8.92 -12.20
C MET A 369 23.57 7.84 -11.48
N LEU A 370 24.49 7.21 -12.22
CA LEU A 370 25.44 6.26 -11.66
C LEU A 370 26.39 6.96 -10.70
N CYS A 371 26.63 6.35 -9.55
CA CYS A 371 27.59 6.82 -8.57
C CYS A 371 28.46 5.68 -8.03
N ARG A 372 29.59 6.06 -7.47
CA ARG A 372 30.49 5.16 -6.75
C ARG A 372 30.62 5.65 -5.32
N ALA A 373 30.39 4.75 -4.38
CA ALA A 373 30.50 5.01 -2.96
C ALA A 373 31.80 4.41 -2.40
N LYS A 374 32.53 5.21 -1.64
CA LYS A 374 33.70 4.81 -0.85
C LYS A 374 33.27 4.78 0.61
N PHE A 375 33.30 3.61 1.22
CA PHE A 375 32.94 3.42 2.62
C PHE A 375 34.20 3.64 3.48
N LEU A 376 34.07 4.55 4.45
CA LEU A 376 35.17 4.94 5.32
C LEU A 376 35.08 4.23 6.66
N GLY A 377 36.22 3.86 7.24
CA GLY A 377 36.28 3.26 8.59
C GLY A 377 35.79 4.25 9.65
N MET A 378 34.98 3.78 10.56
CA MET A 378 34.55 4.56 11.73
C MET A 378 35.63 4.55 12.80
N SER A 379 35.91 5.71 13.43
CA SER A 379 36.75 5.72 14.64
C SER A 379 35.98 5.15 15.82
N SER A 380 36.67 4.40 16.67
CA SER A 380 36.08 3.75 17.85
C SER A 380 35.82 4.71 19.01
N HIS A 381 35.24 5.89 18.74
CA HIS A 381 34.79 6.81 19.77
C HIS A 381 33.29 7.08 19.61
N ASN A 382 32.50 6.07 19.92
CA ASN A 382 31.20 6.25 20.58
C ASN A 382 30.61 4.86 20.88
N LYS A 383 30.62 4.51 22.15
CA LYS A 383 29.78 3.45 22.69
C LYS A 383 28.32 3.92 22.65
N GLU A 384 27.64 3.65 21.54
CA GLU A 384 26.17 3.58 21.52
C GLU A 384 25.76 2.79 20.26
N GLY A 385 25.36 1.54 20.47
CA GLY A 385 24.46 0.81 19.61
C GLY A 385 24.93 0.43 18.20
N SER A 386 26.13 -0.18 18.01
CA SER A 386 26.40 -0.91 16.77
C SER A 386 25.80 -2.31 16.87
N SER A 387 24.66 -2.54 16.26
CA SER A 387 24.15 -3.90 16.07
C SER A 387 25.06 -4.63 15.06
N GLN A 388 26.10 -5.29 15.56
CA GLN A 388 26.84 -6.29 14.77
C GLN A 388 25.92 -7.49 14.61
N PHE A 389 25.68 -7.87 13.36
CA PHE A 389 24.97 -9.13 13.10
C PHE A 389 25.94 -10.29 13.31
N LYS A 390 25.59 -11.21 14.20
CA LYS A 390 26.30 -12.48 14.40
C LYS A 390 25.51 -13.63 13.78
N ILE A 391 26.22 -14.59 13.23
CA ILE A 391 25.62 -15.83 12.73
C ILE A 391 25.32 -16.73 13.92
N PHE A 392 24.10 -17.19 14.02
CA PHE A 392 23.65 -18.09 15.05
C PHE A 392 23.19 -19.41 14.45
N ILE A 393 23.55 -20.51 15.10
CA ILE A 393 23.12 -21.87 14.75
C ILE A 393 22.49 -22.55 15.97
N ASN A 394 21.66 -23.55 15.73
CA ASN A 394 20.99 -24.27 16.79
C ASN A 394 22.01 -25.04 17.65
N LYS A 395 22.05 -24.80 18.96
CA LYS A 395 22.98 -25.48 19.88
C LYS A 395 22.82 -27.01 19.94
N ASN A 396 21.65 -27.53 19.55
CA ASN A 396 21.40 -28.97 19.49
C ASN A 396 22.21 -29.68 18.38
N LEU A 397 22.86 -28.94 17.47
CA LEU A 397 23.82 -29.48 16.52
C LEU A 397 25.03 -30.09 17.20
N PHE A 398 25.33 -29.61 18.39
CA PHE A 398 26.41 -30.13 19.21
C PHE A 398 25.83 -30.54 20.56
N LYS A 399 26.24 -31.67 21.08
CA LYS A 399 25.96 -32.05 22.48
C LYS A 399 26.83 -31.19 23.42
N ILE A 400 26.54 -29.89 23.51
CA ILE A 400 27.36 -28.90 24.25
C ILE A 400 26.87 -28.83 25.69
N GLY A 401 27.77 -29.16 26.64
CA GLY A 401 27.67 -28.73 28.04
C GLY A 401 28.08 -27.26 28.19
N SER A 402 27.72 -26.63 29.30
CA SER A 402 27.87 -25.19 29.58
C SER A 402 29.31 -24.64 29.63
N GLU A 403 30.34 -25.42 29.38
CA GLU A 403 31.75 -25.01 29.51
C GLU A 403 32.54 -24.91 28.18
N ASP A 404 31.94 -25.21 27.02
CA ASP A 404 32.61 -25.27 25.72
C ASP A 404 32.49 -23.95 24.87
N SER A 405 32.51 -22.79 25.50
CA SER A 405 32.61 -21.53 24.79
C SER A 405 34.02 -21.30 24.24
N ASN A 406 34.13 -21.13 22.94
CA ASN A 406 35.40 -20.88 22.18
C ASN A 406 36.11 -22.12 21.64
N SER A 407 35.41 -23.22 21.33
CA SER A 407 35.98 -24.41 20.71
C SER A 407 35.70 -24.49 19.19
N GLU A 408 36.66 -25.02 18.46
CA GLU A 408 36.45 -25.43 17.07
C GLU A 408 35.63 -26.72 17.03
N LYS A 409 34.58 -26.72 16.24
CA LYS A 409 33.71 -27.89 16.06
C LYS A 409 33.53 -28.16 14.57
N GLU A 410 33.27 -29.41 14.22
CA GLU A 410 32.99 -29.83 12.85
C GLU A 410 31.49 -29.98 12.66
N LEU A 411 30.98 -29.46 11.55
CA LEU A 411 29.57 -29.61 11.14
C LEU A 411 29.48 -29.89 9.65
N TRP A 412 28.33 -30.43 9.26
CA TRP A 412 28.00 -30.74 7.87
C TRP A 412 27.18 -29.63 7.27
N VAL A 413 27.67 -29.06 6.16
CA VAL A 413 27.01 -27.98 5.39
C VAL A 413 26.60 -28.55 4.05
N ILE A 414 25.42 -28.17 3.58
CA ILE A 414 25.00 -28.49 2.22
C ILE A 414 25.62 -27.48 1.26
N SER A 415 26.31 -27.97 0.25
CA SER A 415 26.96 -27.17 -0.78
C SER A 415 25.93 -26.36 -1.59
N ASN A 416 26.35 -25.27 -2.21
CA ASN A 416 25.51 -24.35 -3.01
C ASN A 416 24.73 -25.05 -4.15
N ASN A 417 25.08 -26.26 -4.54
CA ASN A 417 24.32 -27.05 -5.52
C ASN A 417 23.06 -27.71 -4.94
N GLY A 418 22.87 -27.65 -3.61
CA GLY A 418 21.72 -28.23 -2.89
C GLY A 418 21.65 -29.76 -2.86
N LYS A 419 22.67 -30.47 -3.38
CA LYS A 419 22.65 -31.93 -3.57
C LYS A 419 23.77 -32.66 -2.88
N THR A 420 24.85 -31.98 -2.50
CA THR A 420 26.02 -32.62 -1.87
C THR A 420 26.33 -31.97 -0.54
N CYS A 421 26.93 -32.67 0.39
CA CYS A 421 27.36 -32.15 1.69
C CYS A 421 28.88 -32.08 1.78
N GLU A 422 29.34 -31.13 2.62
CA GLU A 422 30.76 -31.00 2.97
C GLU A 422 30.91 -30.86 4.49
N LYS A 423 31.96 -31.46 5.00
CA LYS A 423 32.33 -31.33 6.43
C LYS A 423 33.21 -30.11 6.60
N ARG A 424 32.80 -29.18 7.47
CA ARG A 424 33.48 -27.91 7.65
C ARG A 424 33.76 -27.62 9.13
N ARG A 425 34.94 -27.07 9.45
CA ARG A 425 35.26 -26.58 10.78
C ARG A 425 34.71 -25.18 10.99
N VAL A 426 34.08 -24.98 12.15
CA VAL A 426 33.52 -23.70 12.55
C VAL A 426 34.00 -23.34 13.96
N SER A 427 34.28 -22.07 14.17
CA SER A 427 34.63 -21.55 15.49
C SER A 427 33.35 -21.04 16.18
N ILE A 428 33.06 -21.60 17.34
CA ILE A 428 31.87 -21.24 18.12
C ILE A 428 32.20 -20.02 19.00
N GLY A 429 31.36 -19.01 18.98
CA GLY A 429 31.46 -17.85 19.86
C GLY A 429 30.79 -18.06 21.22
N GLY A 430 31.16 -17.25 22.22
CA GLY A 430 30.62 -17.34 23.58
C GLY A 430 29.18 -16.85 23.77
N THR A 431 28.53 -16.30 22.74
CA THR A 431 27.18 -15.72 22.87
C THR A 431 26.11 -16.78 22.66
N ILE A 432 25.33 -17.08 23.70
CA ILE A 432 24.20 -18.03 23.63
C ILE A 432 22.88 -17.25 23.78
N ARG A 433 21.93 -17.47 22.83
CA ARG A 433 20.58 -16.92 22.91
C ARG A 433 19.55 -18.04 22.84
N GLY A 434 19.00 -18.43 23.96
CA GLY A 434 18.02 -19.50 24.06
C GLY A 434 18.56 -20.83 23.51
N LYS A 435 18.05 -21.28 22.36
CA LYS A 435 18.49 -22.52 21.69
C LYS A 435 19.57 -22.28 20.61
N TYR A 436 20.06 -21.04 20.45
CA TYR A 436 21.05 -20.70 19.45
C TYR A 436 22.39 -20.30 20.07
N ILE A 437 23.48 -20.61 19.36
CA ILE A 437 24.85 -20.24 19.72
C ILE A 437 25.49 -19.49 18.55
N SER A 438 26.30 -18.47 18.85
CA SER A 438 26.98 -17.68 17.83
C SER A 438 28.14 -18.44 17.19
N VAL A 439 28.38 -18.23 15.90
CA VAL A 439 29.52 -18.71 15.15
C VAL A 439 30.34 -17.51 14.70
N THR A 440 31.65 -17.56 14.99
CA THR A 440 32.57 -16.47 14.68
C THR A 440 33.28 -16.65 13.36
N GLN A 441 33.57 -17.90 12.94
CA GLN A 441 34.25 -18.23 11.69
C GLN A 441 33.77 -19.54 11.12
N GLY A 442 33.88 -19.70 9.79
CA GLY A 442 33.68 -20.97 9.11
C GLY A 442 32.27 -21.18 8.53
N LEU A 443 31.31 -20.23 8.77
CA LEU A 443 29.94 -20.36 8.26
C LEU A 443 29.48 -19.04 7.66
N LEU A 444 28.67 -19.11 6.62
CA LEU A 444 28.01 -17.95 6.01
C LEU A 444 26.53 -17.88 6.44
N ALA A 445 25.98 -16.67 6.42
CA ALA A 445 24.57 -16.47 6.72
C ALA A 445 23.69 -17.15 5.66
N GLY A 446 22.67 -17.89 6.12
CA GLY A 446 21.75 -18.59 5.26
C GLY A 446 22.21 -19.95 4.77
N GLU A 447 23.44 -20.38 5.06
CA GLU A 447 23.90 -21.73 4.76
C GLU A 447 23.04 -22.78 5.49
N THR A 448 22.85 -23.90 4.81
CA THR A 448 22.01 -25.02 5.27
C THR A 448 22.90 -26.07 5.94
N ILE A 449 22.60 -26.38 7.20
CA ILE A 449 23.38 -27.25 8.07
C ILE A 449 22.58 -28.51 8.36
N ILE A 450 23.24 -29.67 8.31
CA ILE A 450 22.61 -30.97 8.63
C ILE A 450 22.54 -31.15 10.15
N LEU A 451 21.33 -31.42 10.68
CA LEU A 451 21.06 -31.52 12.13
C LEU A 451 21.57 -32.83 12.76
N ASN A 452 21.31 -33.96 12.11
CA ASN A 452 21.66 -35.31 12.59
C ASN A 452 22.34 -36.06 11.46
N PRO A 453 23.65 -35.84 11.23
CA PRO A 453 24.36 -36.55 10.16
C PRO A 453 24.43 -38.05 10.45
N PRO A 454 24.11 -38.93 9.49
CA PRO A 454 24.36 -40.35 9.59
C PRO A 454 25.85 -40.61 9.83
N GLU A 455 26.17 -41.63 10.62
CA GLU A 455 27.57 -41.97 10.93
C GLU A 455 28.40 -42.37 9.67
N ALA A 456 27.73 -42.82 8.63
CA ALA A 456 28.33 -43.27 7.36
C ALA A 456 28.47 -42.11 6.33
N LEU A 457 28.16 -40.86 6.69
CA LEU A 457 28.18 -39.74 5.77
C LEU A 457 29.62 -39.26 5.49
N GLU A 458 30.02 -39.25 4.22
CA GLU A 458 31.34 -38.80 3.75
C GLU A 458 31.26 -37.45 2.99
N ASN A 459 32.42 -36.82 2.85
CA ASN A 459 32.52 -35.52 2.17
C ASN A 459 32.24 -35.66 0.68
N GLY A 460 31.22 -34.97 0.17
CA GLY A 460 30.78 -35.05 -1.22
C GLY A 460 29.59 -35.97 -1.46
N ASP A 461 29.09 -36.67 -0.45
CA ASP A 461 27.90 -37.50 -0.54
C ASP A 461 26.66 -36.74 -0.92
N ARG A 462 25.74 -37.40 -1.63
CA ARG A 462 24.45 -36.82 -1.98
C ARG A 462 23.45 -36.93 -0.84
N VAL A 463 22.80 -35.83 -0.58
CA VAL A 463 21.79 -35.69 0.48
C VAL A 463 20.47 -35.21 -0.09
N GLU A 464 19.38 -35.70 0.48
CA GLU A 464 18.02 -35.24 0.22
C GLU A 464 17.44 -34.65 1.48
N ILE A 465 16.93 -33.41 1.35
CA ILE A 465 16.38 -32.67 2.48
C ILE A 465 14.95 -33.14 2.73
N THR A 466 14.72 -33.82 3.85
CA THR A 466 13.38 -34.29 4.23
C THR A 466 12.64 -33.28 5.09
N LYS A 467 13.34 -32.45 5.89
CA LYS A 467 12.72 -31.47 6.76
C LYS A 467 13.66 -30.32 7.08
N ILE A 468 13.11 -29.10 7.05
CA ILE A 468 13.80 -27.87 7.49
C ILE A 468 13.26 -27.50 8.88
N LYS A 469 14.15 -27.40 9.87
CA LYS A 469 13.80 -27.02 11.27
C LYS A 469 14.32 -25.64 11.64
#